data_aa99789d2e0c5cab0da6ad0b5c505be6
#
_entry.id   aa99789d2e0c5cab0da6ad0b5c505be6
#
_cell.length_a   1.000
_cell.length_b   1.000
_cell.length_c   1.000
_cell.angle_alpha   90.00
_cell.angle_beta   90.00
_cell.angle_gamma   90.00
#
_symmetry.space_group_name_H-M   'P 1'
#
loop_
_entity.id
_entity.type
_entity.pdbx_description
1 polymer ?
#
loop_
_entity_poly.entity_id
_entity_poly.type
_entity_poly.pdbx_seq_one_letter_code
_entity_poly.pdbx_strand_id
1 'polypeptide(L)'
;MFCKSAGIKPVVHPFWESLPYTHIYQALTPDVLHQLHQGVVKHLVSWLVEEFESTELDARCRTMPHDHNIRHFSKGISKLKCASGNEHAAIGKILLGLIAGLPLSNGHSPNKLVCATRAILEFLYLAQLPSHNDETLQDLDDALATFHANKSIFIDLGIREDFNLPKLHPLQHYVSSIKLFGTTDNYNTEYSECLDIDLAKDAYAATNHKDELMQMTTWLEQKEKIAQFDTIVGWQLLGCPPPLSEPPPRIHHAHIQMTREPVAQVPLDKVVSNYGTKDFSDALATFLACHETQGRLAKHYNPLHLD
;
A
#
# COMPACT_ATOMS: atom_id res chain seq x y z
N MET A 1 -16.04 -25.65 -17.33
CA MET A 1 -14.98 -26.51 -16.75
C MET A 1 -13.60 -25.86 -16.84
N PHE A 2 -13.23 -25.25 -17.97
CA PHE A 2 -11.91 -24.65 -18.22
C PHE A 2 -11.49 -23.61 -17.17
N CYS A 3 -12.37 -22.65 -16.79
CA CYS A 3 -12.01 -21.63 -15.79
C CYS A 3 -11.60 -22.23 -14.43
N LYS A 4 -12.30 -23.30 -14.00
CA LYS A 4 -12.02 -23.95 -12.72
C LYS A 4 -10.68 -24.70 -12.74
N SER A 5 -10.33 -25.34 -13.87
CA SER A 5 -9.05 -26.03 -14.04
C SER A 5 -7.87 -25.04 -14.18
N ALA A 6 -8.14 -23.84 -14.68
CA ALA A 6 -7.17 -22.75 -14.77
C ALA A 6 -7.07 -21.89 -13.49
N GLY A 7 -7.78 -22.24 -12.42
CA GLY A 7 -7.82 -21.45 -11.19
C GLY A 7 -8.55 -20.10 -11.32
N ILE A 8 -9.28 -19.89 -12.41
CA ILE A 8 -10.00 -18.65 -12.69
C ILE A 8 -11.40 -18.74 -12.09
N LYS A 9 -11.76 -17.77 -11.25
CA LYS A 9 -13.12 -17.57 -10.76
C LYS A 9 -13.80 -16.50 -11.60
N PRO A 10 -14.70 -16.87 -12.54
CA PRO A 10 -15.36 -15.87 -13.36
C PRO A 10 -16.30 -15.02 -12.49
N VAL A 11 -16.20 -13.71 -12.62
CA VAL A 11 -17.12 -12.75 -12.04
C VAL A 11 -18.05 -12.28 -13.15
N VAL A 12 -19.32 -12.69 -13.08
CA VAL A 12 -20.36 -12.29 -14.03
C VAL A 12 -21.02 -11.03 -13.48
N HIS A 13 -21.11 -9.98 -14.27
CA HIS A 13 -21.64 -8.66 -13.87
C HIS A 13 -20.94 -8.07 -12.65
N PRO A 14 -19.63 -7.76 -12.73
CA PRO A 14 -18.92 -7.13 -11.63
C PRO A 14 -19.47 -5.71 -11.38
N PHE A 15 -19.42 -5.23 -10.12
CA PHE A 15 -19.99 -3.94 -9.72
C PHE A 15 -19.39 -2.75 -10.50
N TRP A 16 -18.17 -2.89 -11.02
CA TRP A 16 -17.50 -1.85 -11.80
C TRP A 16 -17.93 -1.80 -13.27
N GLU A 17 -18.73 -2.79 -13.76
CA GLU A 17 -19.21 -2.84 -15.15
C GLU A 17 -20.02 -1.60 -15.51
N SER A 18 -20.76 -1.06 -14.54
CA SER A 18 -21.61 0.14 -14.72
C SER A 18 -20.87 1.47 -14.45
N LEU A 19 -19.61 1.44 -14.06
CA LEU A 19 -18.83 2.65 -13.75
C LEU A 19 -18.19 3.20 -15.03
N PRO A 20 -18.63 4.37 -15.56
CA PRO A 20 -18.33 4.82 -16.92
C PRO A 20 -16.86 5.20 -17.13
N TYR A 21 -16.13 5.56 -16.08
CA TYR A 21 -14.76 6.06 -16.17
C TYR A 21 -13.75 5.18 -15.44
N THR A 22 -14.15 3.99 -15.02
CA THR A 22 -13.30 3.09 -14.25
C THR A 22 -12.66 2.04 -15.14
N HIS A 23 -11.34 2.09 -15.27
CA HIS A 23 -10.56 0.99 -15.81
C HIS A 23 -10.05 0.16 -14.63
N ILE A 24 -10.79 -0.88 -14.25
CA ILE A 24 -10.54 -1.64 -13.02
C ILE A 24 -9.11 -2.18 -12.91
N TYR A 25 -8.53 -2.66 -14.01
CA TYR A 25 -7.17 -3.21 -14.00
C TYR A 25 -6.08 -2.15 -13.75
N GLN A 26 -6.37 -0.89 -14.04
CA GLN A 26 -5.49 0.24 -13.68
C GLN A 26 -5.77 0.74 -12.26
N ALA A 27 -7.01 0.62 -11.80
CA ALA A 27 -7.41 1.03 -10.46
C ALA A 27 -6.95 0.06 -9.36
N LEU A 28 -6.67 -1.20 -9.71
CA LEU A 28 -6.13 -2.19 -8.78
C LEU A 28 -4.63 -1.98 -8.61
N THR A 29 -4.26 -1.25 -7.57
CA THR A 29 -2.86 -1.00 -7.22
C THR A 29 -2.25 -2.17 -6.45
N PRO A 30 -0.93 -2.42 -6.61
CA PRO A 30 -0.22 -3.33 -5.73
C PRO A 30 -0.14 -2.75 -4.32
N ASP A 31 -0.17 -3.62 -3.31
CA ASP A 31 -0.18 -3.22 -1.90
C ASP A 31 1.08 -3.67 -1.17
N VAL A 32 1.70 -2.77 -0.43
CA VAL A 32 2.93 -3.04 0.32
C VAL A 32 2.68 -4.03 1.45
N LEU A 33 1.59 -3.86 2.22
CA LEU A 33 1.29 -4.69 3.37
C LEU A 33 1.00 -6.14 2.98
N HIS A 34 -0.01 -6.35 2.12
CA HIS A 34 -0.52 -7.70 1.83
C HIS A 34 0.27 -8.43 0.73
N GLN A 35 0.92 -7.70 -0.16
CA GLN A 35 1.66 -8.31 -1.26
C GLN A 35 3.15 -8.43 -0.98
N LEU A 36 3.78 -7.38 -0.44
CA LEU A 36 5.20 -7.44 -0.10
C LEU A 36 5.42 -8.08 1.28
N HIS A 37 4.96 -7.45 2.36
CA HIS A 37 5.27 -7.94 3.70
C HIS A 37 4.60 -9.27 4.03
N GLN A 38 3.28 -9.34 3.99
CA GLN A 38 2.50 -10.56 4.29
C GLN A 38 2.42 -11.55 3.12
N GLY A 39 2.91 -11.15 1.96
CA GLY A 39 2.96 -11.98 0.76
C GLY A 39 4.37 -12.49 0.49
N VAL A 40 5.12 -11.74 -0.31
CA VAL A 40 6.41 -12.19 -0.86
C VAL A 40 7.46 -12.42 0.23
N VAL A 41 7.60 -11.48 1.20
CA VAL A 41 8.56 -11.62 2.31
C VAL A 41 8.21 -12.82 3.19
N LYS A 42 6.94 -13.01 3.49
CA LYS A 42 6.47 -14.19 4.24
C LYS A 42 6.85 -15.49 3.54
N HIS A 43 6.65 -15.58 2.23
CA HIS A 43 7.06 -16.76 1.46
C HIS A 43 8.58 -16.94 1.48
N LEU A 44 9.32 -15.85 1.26
CA LEU A 44 10.78 -15.88 1.30
C LEU A 44 11.30 -16.40 2.65
N VAL A 45 10.78 -15.89 3.76
CA VAL A 45 11.13 -16.36 5.11
C VAL A 45 10.82 -17.85 5.27
N SER A 46 9.65 -18.31 4.80
CA SER A 46 9.28 -19.73 4.85
C SER A 46 10.27 -20.60 4.08
N TRP A 47 10.67 -20.18 2.86
CA TRP A 47 11.63 -20.92 2.03
C TRP A 47 13.02 -20.98 2.67
N LEU A 48 13.45 -19.89 3.30
CA LEU A 48 14.74 -19.86 3.99
C LEU A 48 14.73 -20.71 5.29
N VAL A 49 13.61 -20.74 6.00
CA VAL A 49 13.45 -21.63 7.18
C VAL A 49 13.41 -23.10 6.77
N GLU A 50 12.92 -23.41 5.58
CA GLU A 50 12.91 -24.76 5.03
C GLU A 50 14.30 -25.22 4.59
N GLU A 51 15.11 -24.35 3.96
CA GLU A 51 16.48 -24.66 3.55
C GLU A 51 17.44 -24.79 4.73
N PHE A 52 17.36 -23.83 5.64
CA PHE A 52 18.26 -23.79 6.79
C PHE A 52 17.56 -24.37 8.01
N GLU A 53 18.29 -25.13 8.83
CA GLU A 53 17.72 -25.60 10.08
C GLU A 53 17.20 -24.43 10.93
N SER A 54 15.95 -24.56 11.40
CA SER A 54 15.30 -23.53 12.21
C SER A 54 16.09 -23.16 13.46
N THR A 55 16.82 -24.11 14.00
CA THR A 55 17.71 -23.95 15.17
C THR A 55 18.86 -22.98 14.88
N GLU A 56 19.47 -23.05 13.70
CA GLU A 56 20.58 -22.19 13.30
C GLU A 56 20.09 -20.76 13.02
N LEU A 57 19.01 -20.58 12.24
CA LEU A 57 18.43 -19.27 12.00
C LEU A 57 17.98 -18.59 13.30
N ASP A 58 17.33 -19.32 14.19
CA ASP A 58 16.90 -18.79 15.48
C ASP A 58 18.09 -18.46 16.41
N ALA A 59 19.18 -19.22 16.33
CA ALA A 59 20.41 -18.91 17.06
C ALA A 59 21.03 -17.59 16.56
N ARG A 60 21.10 -17.40 15.25
CA ARG A 60 21.60 -16.17 14.64
C ARG A 60 20.72 -14.97 14.98
N CYS A 61 19.38 -15.12 14.98
CA CYS A 61 18.47 -14.06 15.44
C CYS A 61 18.79 -13.60 16.88
N ARG A 62 19.09 -14.55 17.77
CA ARG A 62 19.42 -14.24 19.18
C ARG A 62 20.75 -13.50 19.34
N THR A 63 21.71 -13.75 18.44
CA THR A 63 23.04 -13.13 18.49
C THR A 63 23.12 -11.79 17.74
N MET A 64 22.06 -11.39 17.04
CA MET A 64 22.02 -10.09 16.37
C MET A 64 22.15 -8.96 17.40
N PRO A 65 22.96 -7.93 17.12
CA PRO A 65 23.09 -6.79 18.01
C PRO A 65 21.75 -6.06 18.16
N HIS A 66 21.53 -5.50 19.34
CA HIS A 66 20.36 -4.68 19.61
C HIS A 66 20.45 -3.38 18.83
N ASP A 67 19.39 -3.05 18.10
CA ASP A 67 19.21 -1.78 17.41
C ASP A 67 17.84 -1.19 17.77
N HIS A 68 17.77 0.12 17.98
CA HIS A 68 16.53 0.80 18.39
C HIS A 68 15.43 0.75 17.32
N ASN A 69 15.81 0.60 16.05
CA ASN A 69 14.90 0.59 14.91
C ASN A 69 14.57 -0.81 14.41
N ILE A 70 15.13 -1.85 15.03
CA ILE A 70 14.95 -3.24 14.63
C ILE A 70 14.45 -4.04 15.80
N ARG A 71 13.31 -4.71 15.63
CA ARG A 71 12.79 -5.63 16.63
C ARG A 71 13.78 -6.77 16.87
N HIS A 72 14.14 -6.98 18.13
CA HIS A 72 14.96 -8.12 18.52
C HIS A 72 14.11 -9.39 18.67
N PHE A 73 14.42 -10.40 17.90
CA PHE A 73 13.72 -11.71 17.91
C PHE A 73 14.40 -12.69 18.86
N SER A 74 14.27 -12.47 20.16
CA SER A 74 14.92 -13.29 21.21
C SER A 74 14.54 -14.78 21.17
N LYS A 75 13.38 -15.11 20.59
CA LYS A 75 12.90 -16.50 20.40
C LYS A 75 13.15 -17.03 18.98
N GLY A 76 13.80 -16.23 18.12
CA GLY A 76 13.97 -16.55 16.71
C GLY A 76 12.74 -16.20 15.85
N ILE A 77 12.81 -16.55 14.57
CA ILE A 77 11.77 -16.26 13.58
C ILE A 77 11.02 -17.51 13.09
N SER A 78 11.58 -18.70 13.29
CA SER A 78 11.05 -19.96 12.74
C SER A 78 9.66 -20.34 13.29
N LYS A 79 9.36 -19.94 14.52
CA LYS A 79 8.11 -20.29 15.21
C LYS A 79 7.02 -19.23 15.11
N LEU A 80 7.22 -18.17 14.35
CA LEU A 80 6.24 -17.12 14.16
C LEU A 80 5.12 -17.60 13.24
N LYS A 81 4.02 -18.09 13.82
CA LYS A 81 2.88 -18.62 13.04
C LYS A 81 2.00 -17.53 12.42
N CYS A 82 1.87 -16.38 13.08
CA CYS A 82 0.99 -15.28 12.69
C CYS A 82 1.76 -13.95 12.81
N ALA A 83 2.86 -13.80 12.05
CA ALA A 83 3.60 -12.56 12.05
C ALA A 83 2.79 -11.44 11.38
N SER A 84 2.74 -10.28 12.03
CA SER A 84 2.14 -9.07 11.49
C SER A 84 2.97 -8.48 10.34
N GLY A 85 2.40 -7.52 9.60
CA GLY A 85 3.14 -6.77 8.58
C GLY A 85 4.42 -6.13 9.14
N ASN A 86 4.32 -5.49 10.29
CA ASN A 86 5.46 -4.87 10.99
C ASN A 86 6.53 -5.89 11.42
N GLU A 87 6.13 -7.10 11.82
CA GLU A 87 7.08 -8.17 12.12
C GLU A 87 7.80 -8.65 10.87
N HIS A 88 7.10 -8.83 9.73
CA HIS A 88 7.73 -9.16 8.46
C HIS A 88 8.65 -8.03 7.97
N ALA A 89 8.28 -6.76 8.13
CA ALA A 89 9.15 -5.63 7.86
C ALA A 89 10.43 -5.66 8.70
N ALA A 90 10.32 -5.96 10.00
CA ALA A 90 11.47 -6.10 10.89
C ALA A 90 12.36 -7.31 10.51
N ILE A 91 11.76 -8.45 10.13
CA ILE A 91 12.49 -9.62 9.66
C ILE A 91 13.24 -9.29 8.37
N GLY A 92 12.63 -8.57 7.42
CA GLY A 92 13.27 -8.14 6.18
C GLY A 92 14.59 -7.41 6.42
N LYS A 93 14.67 -6.59 7.47
CA LYS A 93 15.88 -5.83 7.81
C LYS A 93 17.07 -6.71 8.23
N ILE A 94 16.82 -7.88 8.80
CA ILE A 94 17.87 -8.78 9.32
C ILE A 94 18.12 -9.99 8.41
N LEU A 95 17.22 -10.27 7.47
CA LEU A 95 17.16 -11.54 6.76
C LEU A 95 18.45 -11.89 6.02
N LEU A 96 19.07 -10.92 5.33
CA LEU A 96 20.36 -11.12 4.65
C LEU A 96 21.48 -11.48 5.63
N GLY A 97 21.52 -10.79 6.78
CA GLY A 97 22.50 -11.09 7.83
C GLY A 97 22.34 -12.50 8.41
N LEU A 98 21.10 -12.99 8.49
CA LEU A 98 20.82 -14.33 9.01
C LEU A 98 21.33 -15.44 8.10
N ILE A 99 21.25 -15.25 6.78
CA ILE A 99 21.65 -16.27 5.79
C ILE A 99 23.09 -16.15 5.31
N ALA A 100 23.76 -15.03 5.61
CA ALA A 100 25.12 -14.77 5.17
C ALA A 100 26.09 -15.86 5.66
N GLY A 101 26.82 -16.44 4.73
CA GLY A 101 27.84 -17.45 5.03
C GLY A 101 27.29 -18.83 5.44
N LEU A 102 25.98 -19.07 5.35
CA LEU A 102 25.42 -20.41 5.56
C LEU A 102 25.66 -21.28 4.31
N PRO A 103 26.10 -22.51 4.48
CA PRO A 103 26.19 -23.45 3.37
C PRO A 103 24.77 -23.91 2.98
N LEU A 104 24.57 -24.13 1.70
CA LEU A 104 23.34 -24.73 1.19
C LEU A 104 23.42 -26.25 1.17
N SER A 105 22.24 -26.88 1.23
CA SER A 105 22.10 -28.31 1.05
C SER A 105 22.66 -28.74 -0.34
N ASN A 106 23.04 -29.99 -0.45
CA ASN A 106 23.54 -30.60 -1.72
C ASN A 106 24.73 -29.89 -2.40
N GLY A 107 25.49 -29.05 -1.67
CA GLY A 107 26.69 -28.38 -2.20
C GLY A 107 26.41 -27.28 -3.22
N HIS A 108 25.19 -26.75 -3.29
CA HIS A 108 24.84 -25.61 -4.14
C HIS A 108 25.59 -24.35 -3.69
N SER A 109 25.90 -23.47 -4.65
CA SER A 109 26.49 -22.17 -4.36
C SER A 109 25.47 -21.24 -3.69
N PRO A 110 25.77 -20.65 -2.52
CA PRO A 110 24.87 -19.75 -1.84
C PRO A 110 24.63 -18.43 -2.59
N ASN A 111 25.45 -18.11 -3.59
CA ASN A 111 25.38 -16.83 -4.29
C ASN A 111 24.01 -16.57 -4.92
N LYS A 112 23.41 -17.56 -5.60
CA LYS A 112 22.08 -17.39 -6.21
C LYS A 112 21.01 -17.14 -5.17
N LEU A 113 21.04 -17.84 -4.04
CA LEU A 113 20.08 -17.67 -2.95
C LEU A 113 20.20 -16.27 -2.33
N VAL A 114 21.44 -15.85 -2.05
CA VAL A 114 21.70 -14.51 -1.51
C VAL A 114 21.29 -13.43 -2.50
N CYS A 115 21.60 -13.59 -3.79
CA CYS A 115 21.18 -12.66 -4.84
C CYS A 115 19.65 -12.58 -4.96
N ALA A 116 18.94 -13.71 -4.95
CA ALA A 116 17.48 -13.72 -5.00
C ALA A 116 16.86 -13.06 -3.76
N THR A 117 17.37 -13.38 -2.58
CA THR A 117 16.90 -12.78 -1.32
C THR A 117 17.15 -11.29 -1.29
N ARG A 118 18.37 -10.86 -1.66
CA ARG A 118 18.75 -9.45 -1.74
C ARG A 118 17.86 -8.69 -2.70
N ALA A 119 17.64 -9.22 -3.89
CA ALA A 119 16.85 -8.57 -4.93
C ALA A 119 15.40 -8.29 -4.48
N ILE A 120 14.76 -9.23 -3.78
CA ILE A 120 13.42 -9.01 -3.21
C ILE A 120 13.44 -7.95 -2.11
N LEU A 121 14.45 -7.93 -1.27
CA LEU A 121 14.56 -6.91 -0.22
C LEU A 121 14.88 -5.54 -0.81
N GLU A 122 15.73 -5.46 -1.82
CA GLU A 122 15.96 -4.21 -2.57
C GLU A 122 14.67 -3.71 -3.21
N PHE A 123 13.92 -4.57 -3.89
CA PHE A 123 12.60 -4.24 -4.43
C PHE A 123 11.67 -3.70 -3.33
N LEU A 124 11.60 -4.36 -2.18
CA LEU A 124 10.77 -3.95 -1.04
C LEU A 124 11.12 -2.53 -0.56
N TYR A 125 12.42 -2.22 -0.41
CA TYR A 125 12.86 -0.91 0.07
C TYR A 125 12.69 0.17 -0.99
N LEU A 126 13.01 -0.12 -2.25
CA LEU A 126 12.80 0.80 -3.36
C LEU A 126 11.31 1.14 -3.53
N ALA A 127 10.41 0.16 -3.44
CA ALA A 127 8.97 0.37 -3.53
C ALA A 127 8.42 1.33 -2.45
N GLN A 128 9.10 1.49 -1.33
CA GLN A 128 8.70 2.32 -0.20
C GLN A 128 9.43 3.67 -0.14
N LEU A 129 10.14 4.06 -1.19
CA LEU A 129 10.79 5.38 -1.24
C LEU A 129 9.73 6.49 -1.22
N PRO A 130 9.96 7.57 -0.45
CA PRO A 130 9.03 8.70 -0.34
C PRO A 130 8.97 9.57 -1.62
N SER A 131 9.88 9.34 -2.55
CA SER A 131 9.89 9.98 -3.87
C SER A 131 10.58 9.07 -4.87
N HIS A 132 10.13 9.13 -6.12
CA HIS A 132 10.71 8.39 -7.23
C HIS A 132 11.12 9.32 -8.37
N ASN A 133 12.20 8.94 -9.03
CA ASN A 133 12.63 9.46 -10.31
C ASN A 133 12.78 8.28 -11.30
N ASP A 134 13.13 8.56 -12.55
CA ASP A 134 13.25 7.50 -13.56
C ASP A 134 14.34 6.47 -13.21
N GLU A 135 15.41 6.89 -12.54
CA GLU A 135 16.48 6.01 -12.09
C GLU A 135 15.99 5.04 -11.00
N THR A 136 15.31 5.53 -9.96
CA THR A 136 14.78 4.67 -8.88
C THR A 136 13.68 3.73 -9.38
N LEU A 137 12.92 4.12 -10.40
CA LEU A 137 11.94 3.25 -11.04
C LEU A 137 12.61 2.16 -11.89
N GLN A 138 13.73 2.48 -12.54
CA GLN A 138 14.55 1.49 -13.24
C GLN A 138 15.19 0.52 -12.26
N ASP A 139 15.74 1.01 -11.13
CA ASP A 139 16.29 0.16 -10.08
C ASP A 139 15.26 -0.83 -9.54
N LEU A 140 13.99 -0.40 -9.44
CA LEU A 140 12.89 -1.27 -9.02
C LEU A 140 12.65 -2.41 -10.03
N ASP A 141 12.62 -2.11 -11.31
CA ASP A 141 12.49 -3.11 -12.39
C ASP A 141 13.71 -4.04 -12.43
N ASP A 142 14.92 -3.50 -12.25
CA ASP A 142 16.16 -4.26 -12.25
C ASP A 142 16.26 -5.21 -11.03
N ALA A 143 15.80 -4.78 -9.87
CA ALA A 143 15.70 -5.64 -8.69
C ALA A 143 14.75 -6.82 -8.95
N LEU A 144 13.59 -6.57 -9.56
CA LEU A 144 12.65 -7.64 -9.93
C LEU A 144 13.24 -8.59 -10.97
N ALA A 145 13.91 -8.06 -11.99
CA ALA A 145 14.59 -8.85 -13.01
C ALA A 145 15.69 -9.73 -12.38
N THR A 146 16.48 -9.18 -11.44
CA THR A 146 17.52 -9.89 -10.70
C THR A 146 16.94 -11.04 -9.87
N PHE A 147 15.80 -10.83 -9.22
CA PHE A 147 15.08 -11.89 -8.52
C PHE A 147 14.68 -12.99 -9.51
N HIS A 148 14.05 -12.63 -10.64
CA HIS A 148 13.63 -13.60 -11.64
C HIS A 148 14.78 -14.42 -12.25
N ALA A 149 15.95 -13.84 -12.40
CA ALA A 149 17.15 -14.52 -12.89
C ALA A 149 17.72 -15.53 -11.87
N ASN A 150 17.51 -15.32 -10.57
CA ASN A 150 18.12 -16.11 -9.51
C ASN A 150 17.14 -17.02 -8.76
N LYS A 151 15.82 -16.81 -8.87
CA LYS A 151 14.79 -17.54 -8.10
C LYS A 151 14.79 -19.05 -8.36
N SER A 152 15.33 -19.53 -9.47
CA SER A 152 15.40 -20.98 -9.78
C SER A 152 16.12 -21.77 -8.68
N ILE A 153 16.97 -21.13 -7.87
CA ILE A 153 17.66 -21.79 -6.76
C ILE A 153 16.67 -22.46 -5.79
N PHE A 154 15.50 -21.88 -5.55
CA PHE A 154 14.49 -22.47 -4.68
C PHE A 154 13.85 -23.74 -5.26
N ILE A 155 13.88 -23.90 -6.61
CA ILE A 155 13.50 -25.15 -7.27
C ILE A 155 14.67 -26.14 -7.20
N ASP A 156 15.90 -25.68 -7.48
CA ASP A 156 17.11 -26.50 -7.44
C ASP A 156 17.34 -27.13 -6.05
N LEU A 157 16.92 -26.44 -5.00
CA LEU A 157 16.94 -26.92 -3.60
C LEU A 157 15.73 -27.80 -3.24
N GLY A 158 14.74 -27.94 -4.12
CA GLY A 158 13.54 -28.73 -3.87
C GLY A 158 12.50 -28.08 -2.96
N ILE A 159 12.69 -26.80 -2.60
CA ILE A 159 11.76 -26.04 -1.74
C ILE A 159 10.47 -25.69 -2.50
N ARG A 160 10.60 -25.50 -3.82
CA ARG A 160 9.47 -25.16 -4.69
C ARG A 160 9.44 -26.07 -5.92
N GLU A 161 8.23 -26.41 -6.35
CA GLU A 161 8.02 -27.07 -7.65
C GLU A 161 7.95 -26.04 -8.80
N ASP A 162 7.34 -24.88 -8.52
CA ASP A 162 7.17 -23.79 -9.47
C ASP A 162 7.07 -22.42 -8.76
N PHE A 163 6.93 -21.35 -9.56
CA PHE A 163 6.68 -19.98 -9.09
C PHE A 163 5.30 -19.46 -9.50
N ASN A 164 4.32 -20.33 -9.64
CA ASN A 164 2.94 -19.94 -9.87
C ASN A 164 2.32 -19.39 -8.57
N LEU A 165 2.87 -18.28 -8.09
CA LEU A 165 2.44 -17.60 -6.89
C LEU A 165 1.71 -16.31 -7.26
N PRO A 166 0.41 -16.20 -6.92
CA PRO A 166 -0.35 -14.97 -7.21
C PRO A 166 0.30 -13.71 -6.63
N LYS A 167 1.03 -13.82 -5.52
CA LYS A 167 1.70 -12.69 -4.86
C LYS A 167 2.92 -12.15 -5.62
N LEU A 168 3.49 -12.92 -6.55
CA LEU A 168 4.60 -12.44 -7.39
C LEU A 168 4.12 -11.65 -8.60
N HIS A 169 2.92 -11.93 -9.10
CA HIS A 169 2.36 -11.25 -10.27
C HIS A 169 2.24 -9.73 -10.09
N PRO A 170 1.74 -9.20 -8.96
CA PRO A 170 1.59 -7.75 -8.79
C PRO A 170 2.90 -6.97 -8.75
N LEU A 171 4.06 -7.61 -8.52
CA LEU A 171 5.34 -6.91 -8.46
C LEU A 171 5.65 -6.17 -9.77
N GLN A 172 5.26 -6.72 -10.91
CA GLN A 172 5.44 -6.09 -12.23
C GLN A 172 4.59 -4.83 -12.44
N HIS A 173 3.63 -4.55 -11.56
CA HIS A 173 2.72 -3.40 -11.69
C HIS A 173 3.14 -2.19 -10.83
N TYR A 174 4.17 -2.33 -9.96
CA TYR A 174 4.59 -1.24 -9.07
C TYR A 174 5.02 0.00 -9.83
N VAL A 175 5.90 -0.13 -10.82
CA VAL A 175 6.39 1.01 -11.62
C VAL A 175 5.24 1.75 -12.31
N SER A 176 4.32 1.01 -12.94
CA SER A 176 3.16 1.61 -13.60
C SER A 176 2.21 2.28 -12.60
N SER A 177 1.98 1.67 -11.44
CA SER A 177 1.13 2.24 -10.40
C SER A 177 1.75 3.49 -9.77
N ILE A 178 3.06 3.51 -9.52
CA ILE A 178 3.77 4.68 -9.02
C ILE A 178 3.69 5.84 -10.02
N LYS A 179 3.83 5.57 -11.32
CA LYS A 179 3.67 6.60 -12.36
C LYS A 179 2.26 7.16 -12.44
N LEU A 180 1.22 6.36 -12.15
CA LEU A 180 -0.18 6.76 -12.23
C LEU A 180 -0.68 7.43 -10.94
N PHE A 181 -0.29 6.92 -9.78
CA PHE A 181 -0.89 7.28 -8.49
C PHE A 181 0.09 7.92 -7.51
N GLY A 182 1.37 8.03 -7.88
CA GLY A 182 2.44 8.49 -6.98
C GLY A 182 3.03 7.36 -6.16
N THR A 183 3.75 7.71 -5.09
CA THR A 183 4.41 6.75 -4.21
C THR A 183 3.43 5.78 -3.55
N THR A 184 3.93 4.62 -3.14
CA THR A 184 3.11 3.57 -2.55
C THR A 184 2.34 3.99 -1.29
N ASP A 185 2.80 5.01 -0.58
CA ASP A 185 2.10 5.57 0.59
C ASP A 185 0.70 6.10 0.24
N ASN A 186 0.46 6.54 -1.00
CA ASN A 186 -0.83 7.05 -1.43
C ASN A 186 -1.92 5.97 -1.50
N TYR A 187 -1.54 4.71 -1.63
CA TYR A 187 -2.48 3.59 -1.78
C TYR A 187 -2.12 2.37 -0.91
N ASN A 188 -1.26 2.55 0.09
CA ASN A 188 -0.93 1.50 1.06
C ASN A 188 -2.15 1.23 1.96
N THR A 189 -2.52 -0.04 2.09
CA THR A 189 -3.68 -0.46 2.89
C THR A 189 -3.39 -0.51 4.39
N GLU A 190 -2.17 -0.32 4.83
CA GLU A 190 -1.78 -0.37 6.25
C GLU A 190 -2.61 0.62 7.10
N TYR A 191 -2.83 1.83 6.58
CA TYR A 191 -3.65 2.84 7.25
C TYR A 191 -5.13 2.43 7.34
N SER A 192 -5.70 1.92 6.24
CA SER A 192 -7.09 1.46 6.23
C SER A 192 -7.32 0.23 7.10
N GLU A 193 -6.33 -0.66 7.21
CA GLU A 193 -6.37 -1.79 8.15
C GLU A 193 -6.37 -1.34 9.61
N CYS A 194 -5.60 -0.30 9.96
CA CYS A 194 -5.66 0.31 11.29
C CYS A 194 -7.05 0.88 11.58
N LEU A 195 -7.63 1.59 10.61
CA LEU A 195 -9.00 2.11 10.74
C LEU A 195 -10.05 1.00 10.85
N ASP A 196 -9.88 -0.10 10.13
CA ASP A 196 -10.78 -1.27 10.24
C ASP A 196 -10.72 -1.88 11.65
N ILE A 197 -9.54 -1.96 12.25
CA ILE A 197 -9.41 -2.38 13.65
C ILE A 197 -10.18 -1.43 14.56
N ASP A 198 -9.90 -0.13 14.48
CA ASP A 198 -10.43 0.88 15.38
C ASP A 198 -11.93 1.12 15.23
N LEU A 199 -12.45 1.02 14.00
CA LEU A 199 -13.83 1.42 13.69
C LEU A 199 -14.76 0.21 13.46
N ALA A 200 -14.25 -0.92 13.04
CA ALA A 200 -15.07 -2.09 12.78
C ALA A 200 -14.85 -3.20 13.81
N LYS A 201 -13.61 -3.66 14.00
CA LYS A 201 -13.33 -4.82 14.87
C LYS A 201 -13.58 -4.50 16.34
N ASP A 202 -13.15 -3.32 16.81
CA ASP A 202 -13.39 -2.90 18.20
C ASP A 202 -14.88 -2.62 18.43
N ALA A 203 -15.56 -1.98 17.47
CA ALA A 203 -16.99 -1.77 17.56
C ALA A 203 -17.76 -3.10 17.60
N TYR A 204 -17.39 -4.07 16.75
CA TYR A 204 -18.00 -5.41 16.74
C TYR A 204 -17.73 -6.16 18.06
N ALA A 205 -16.50 -6.12 18.56
CA ALA A 205 -16.13 -6.74 19.84
C ALA A 205 -16.91 -6.16 21.04
N ALA A 206 -17.36 -4.89 20.95
CA ALA A 206 -18.17 -4.24 21.97
C ALA A 206 -19.67 -4.61 21.91
N THR A 207 -20.11 -5.37 20.89
CA THR A 207 -21.51 -5.83 20.74
C THR A 207 -21.77 -7.15 21.46
N ASN A 208 -23.03 -7.49 21.56
CA ASN A 208 -23.46 -8.84 22.02
C ASN A 208 -23.63 -9.85 20.88
N HIS A 209 -23.18 -9.53 19.68
CA HIS A 209 -23.25 -10.33 18.44
C HIS A 209 -24.70 -10.66 17.99
N LYS A 210 -25.68 -9.81 18.34
CA LYS A 210 -27.07 -9.91 17.88
C LYS A 210 -27.49 -8.54 17.38
N ASP A 211 -27.95 -8.47 16.13
CA ASP A 211 -28.27 -7.19 15.49
C ASP A 211 -27.17 -6.13 15.68
N GLU A 212 -25.94 -6.59 15.42
CA GLU A 212 -24.68 -5.90 15.76
C GLU A 212 -24.57 -4.51 15.15
N LEU A 213 -25.12 -4.29 13.95
CA LEU A 213 -24.96 -3.02 13.21
C LEU A 213 -25.40 -1.81 14.03
N MET A 214 -26.57 -1.89 14.67
CA MET A 214 -27.08 -0.80 15.51
C MET A 214 -26.23 -0.59 16.75
N GLN A 215 -25.70 -1.64 17.33
CA GLN A 215 -24.82 -1.55 18.51
C GLN A 215 -23.46 -0.96 18.12
N MET A 216 -22.89 -1.37 16.98
CA MET A 216 -21.65 -0.80 16.45
C MET A 216 -21.77 0.69 16.16
N THR A 217 -22.85 1.12 15.49
CA THR A 217 -23.08 2.54 15.21
C THR A 217 -23.26 3.35 16.50
N THR A 218 -23.98 2.84 17.49
CA THR A 218 -24.13 3.48 18.79
C THR A 218 -22.80 3.59 19.53
N TRP A 219 -21.97 2.54 19.49
CA TRP A 219 -20.65 2.54 20.11
C TRP A 219 -19.71 3.57 19.44
N LEU A 220 -19.71 3.64 18.10
CA LEU A 220 -18.93 4.62 17.35
C LEU A 220 -19.37 6.06 17.67
N GLU A 221 -20.68 6.30 17.74
CA GLU A 221 -21.22 7.62 18.11
C GLU A 221 -20.80 8.02 19.53
N GLN A 222 -20.82 7.07 20.48
CA GLN A 222 -20.35 7.33 21.85
C GLN A 222 -18.84 7.61 21.88
N LYS A 223 -18.03 6.85 21.13
CA LYS A 223 -16.58 7.07 21.01
C LYS A 223 -16.27 8.46 20.47
N GLU A 224 -17.00 8.90 19.44
CA GLU A 224 -16.86 10.23 18.86
C GLU A 224 -17.25 11.34 19.87
N LYS A 225 -18.37 11.18 20.58
CA LYS A 225 -18.78 12.11 21.61
C LYS A 225 -17.77 12.23 22.76
N ILE A 226 -17.16 11.13 23.18
CA ILE A 226 -16.11 11.13 24.19
C ILE A 226 -14.90 11.94 23.71
N ALA A 227 -14.45 11.69 22.46
CA ALA A 227 -13.32 12.41 21.88
C ALA A 227 -13.58 13.92 21.74
N GLN A 228 -14.82 14.29 21.35
CA GLN A 228 -15.25 15.69 21.30
C GLN A 228 -15.26 16.32 22.67
N PHE A 229 -15.78 15.61 23.68
CA PHE A 229 -15.82 16.11 25.06
C PHE A 229 -14.41 16.31 25.62
N ASP A 230 -13.50 15.36 25.40
CA ASP A 230 -12.10 15.49 25.81
C ASP A 230 -11.42 16.70 25.15
N THR A 231 -11.70 16.95 23.88
CA THR A 231 -11.23 18.13 23.17
C THR A 231 -11.76 19.43 23.79
N ILE A 232 -13.05 19.47 24.15
CA ILE A 232 -13.68 20.63 24.81
C ILE A 232 -13.08 20.87 26.20
N VAL A 233 -12.91 19.81 26.99
CA VAL A 233 -12.28 19.89 28.31
C VAL A 233 -10.84 20.38 28.19
N GLY A 234 -10.07 19.84 27.28
CA GLY A 234 -8.71 20.28 26.99
C GLY A 234 -8.66 21.79 26.64
N TRP A 235 -9.57 22.24 25.79
CA TRP A 235 -9.68 23.65 25.42
C TRP A 235 -10.05 24.54 26.62
N GLN A 236 -10.97 24.08 27.47
CA GLN A 236 -11.33 24.79 28.69
C GLN A 236 -10.18 24.88 29.67
N LEU A 237 -9.43 23.82 29.87
CA LEU A 237 -8.23 23.77 30.71
C LEU A 237 -7.13 24.71 30.24
N LEU A 238 -7.04 24.95 28.94
CA LEU A 238 -6.14 25.94 28.34
C LEU A 238 -6.62 27.39 28.47
N GLY A 239 -7.72 27.64 29.18
CA GLY A 239 -8.30 28.98 29.39
C GLY A 239 -9.11 29.49 28.19
N CYS A 240 -9.69 28.60 27.43
CA CYS A 240 -10.55 28.91 26.27
C CYS A 240 -9.90 29.90 25.28
N PRO A 241 -8.71 29.61 24.74
CA PRO A 241 -8.10 30.51 23.77
C PRO A 241 -9.08 30.73 22.61
N PRO A 242 -9.13 31.95 22.01
CA PRO A 242 -10.01 32.18 20.87
C PRO A 242 -9.65 31.16 19.74
N PRO A 243 -10.63 30.66 19.00
CA PRO A 243 -10.36 29.82 17.87
C PRO A 243 -9.41 30.57 16.96
N LEU A 244 -8.38 29.85 16.45
CA LEU A 244 -7.46 30.41 15.45
C LEU A 244 -8.30 31.04 14.34
N SER A 245 -7.97 32.28 13.97
CA SER A 245 -8.73 33.10 13.03
C SER A 245 -8.88 32.46 11.63
N GLU A 246 -8.06 31.46 11.36
CA GLU A 246 -8.21 30.59 10.21
C GLU A 246 -8.57 29.19 10.69
N PRO A 247 -9.69 28.60 10.21
CA PRO A 247 -9.90 27.18 10.42
C PRO A 247 -8.66 26.43 9.91
N PRO A 248 -8.18 25.40 10.61
CA PRO A 248 -7.09 24.58 10.11
C PRO A 248 -7.47 24.16 8.68
N PRO A 249 -6.55 24.26 7.74
CA PRO A 249 -6.85 23.92 6.34
C PRO A 249 -7.52 22.55 6.35
N ARG A 250 -8.77 22.51 5.87
CA ARG A 250 -9.48 21.24 5.80
C ARG A 250 -8.60 20.31 4.99
N ILE A 251 -8.25 19.17 5.54
CA ILE A 251 -7.38 18.14 4.94
C ILE A 251 -7.87 17.72 3.53
N HIS A 252 -9.10 18.09 3.17
CA HIS A 252 -9.70 17.86 1.85
C HIS A 252 -9.33 18.88 0.76
N HIS A 253 -8.62 19.94 1.09
CA HIS A 253 -7.98 20.73 0.05
C HIS A 253 -6.63 20.05 -0.25
N ALA A 254 -6.65 19.10 -1.15
CA ALA A 254 -5.44 18.79 -1.89
C ALA A 254 -4.83 20.15 -2.27
N HIS A 255 -3.66 20.49 -1.76
CA HIS A 255 -2.88 21.61 -2.26
C HIS A 255 -2.51 21.23 -3.69
N ILE A 256 -3.40 21.53 -4.62
CA ILE A 256 -3.05 21.53 -6.03
C ILE A 256 -2.09 22.70 -6.19
N GLN A 257 -0.81 22.45 -6.03
CA GLN A 257 0.21 23.37 -6.45
C GLN A 257 0.20 23.35 -7.97
N MET A 258 -0.54 24.26 -8.55
CA MET A 258 -0.37 24.54 -9.96
C MET A 258 1.01 25.17 -10.13
N THR A 259 1.84 24.58 -10.97
CA THR A 259 3.13 25.16 -11.34
C THR A 259 2.88 26.55 -11.93
N ARG A 260 3.64 27.55 -11.48
CA ARG A 260 3.54 28.93 -12.03
C ARG A 260 3.84 28.99 -13.52
N GLU A 261 4.59 28.02 -14.03
CA GLU A 261 4.90 27.85 -15.44
C GLU A 261 4.37 26.49 -15.89
N PRO A 262 3.22 26.43 -16.59
CA PRO A 262 2.69 25.20 -17.13
C PRO A 262 3.65 24.61 -18.16
N VAL A 263 3.99 23.33 -18.03
CA VAL A 263 4.89 22.62 -18.96
C VAL A 263 4.29 22.54 -20.36
N ALA A 264 2.96 22.57 -20.48
CA ALA A 264 2.24 22.63 -21.74
C ALA A 264 0.86 23.29 -21.58
N GLN A 265 0.44 24.06 -22.58
CA GLN A 265 -0.96 24.47 -22.71
C GLN A 265 -1.66 23.42 -23.58
N VAL A 266 -2.56 22.66 -22.99
CA VAL A 266 -3.35 21.66 -23.71
C VAL A 266 -4.77 22.20 -23.91
N PRO A 267 -5.24 22.32 -25.13
CA PRO A 267 -6.64 22.70 -25.41
C PRO A 267 -7.62 21.70 -24.77
N LEU A 268 -8.78 22.20 -24.34
CA LEU A 268 -9.79 21.41 -23.64
C LEU A 268 -10.27 20.19 -24.45
N ASP A 269 -10.46 20.37 -25.76
CA ASP A 269 -10.82 19.32 -26.70
C ASP A 269 -9.77 18.18 -26.75
N LYS A 270 -8.49 18.51 -26.64
CA LYS A 270 -7.42 17.53 -26.54
C LYS A 270 -7.40 16.82 -25.20
N VAL A 271 -7.74 17.50 -24.10
CA VAL A 271 -7.90 16.85 -22.80
C VAL A 271 -9.01 15.81 -22.86
N VAL A 272 -10.16 16.20 -23.41
CA VAL A 272 -11.30 15.27 -23.58
C VAL A 272 -10.93 14.10 -24.48
N SER A 273 -10.27 14.33 -25.62
CA SER A 273 -9.89 13.26 -26.55
C SER A 273 -8.80 12.33 -26.04
N ASN A 274 -7.80 12.87 -25.34
CA ASN A 274 -6.66 12.08 -24.84
C ASN A 274 -6.98 11.25 -23.61
N TYR A 275 -7.90 11.74 -22.75
CA TYR A 275 -8.25 11.10 -21.50
C TYR A 275 -9.66 10.47 -21.50
N GLY A 276 -10.41 10.56 -22.60
CA GLY A 276 -11.74 9.96 -22.75
C GLY A 276 -12.83 10.57 -21.85
N THR A 277 -12.58 11.76 -21.28
CA THR A 277 -13.46 12.42 -20.30
C THR A 277 -14.50 13.29 -20.98
N LYS A 278 -15.56 12.69 -21.51
CA LYS A 278 -16.59 13.40 -22.32
C LYS A 278 -17.27 14.55 -21.58
N ASP A 279 -17.44 14.45 -20.27
CA ASP A 279 -18.14 15.45 -19.44
C ASP A 279 -17.17 16.38 -18.68
N PHE A 280 -15.88 16.37 -19.03
CA PHE A 280 -14.87 17.18 -18.34
C PHE A 280 -15.15 18.67 -18.43
N SER A 281 -15.57 19.14 -19.59
CA SER A 281 -15.89 20.57 -19.81
C SER A 281 -17.03 21.02 -18.90
N ASP A 282 -18.10 20.23 -18.80
CA ASP A 282 -19.26 20.53 -17.97
C ASP A 282 -18.95 20.45 -16.49
N ALA A 283 -18.16 19.45 -16.10
CA ALA A 283 -17.69 19.30 -14.71
C ALA A 283 -16.77 20.47 -14.31
N LEU A 284 -15.87 20.90 -15.20
CA LEU A 284 -14.99 22.04 -14.97
C LEU A 284 -15.78 23.34 -14.89
N ALA A 285 -16.75 23.56 -15.78
CA ALA A 285 -17.62 24.73 -15.75
C ALA A 285 -18.43 24.78 -14.45
N THR A 286 -18.99 23.66 -14.01
CA THR A 286 -19.72 23.54 -12.75
C THR A 286 -18.80 23.80 -11.54
N PHE A 287 -17.58 23.25 -11.56
CA PHE A 287 -16.59 23.48 -10.50
C PHE A 287 -16.21 24.97 -10.41
N LEU A 288 -15.91 25.61 -11.53
CA LEU A 288 -15.57 27.03 -11.57
C LEU A 288 -16.76 27.89 -11.08
N ALA A 289 -17.97 27.61 -11.53
CA ALA A 289 -19.17 28.32 -11.10
C ALA A 289 -19.40 28.18 -9.57
N CYS A 290 -19.19 27.00 -9.00
CA CYS A 290 -19.28 26.77 -7.54
C CYS A 290 -18.19 27.51 -6.77
N HIS A 291 -16.99 27.63 -7.31
CA HIS A 291 -15.88 28.33 -6.64
C HIS A 291 -15.95 29.86 -6.81
N GLU A 292 -16.45 30.36 -7.95
CA GLU A 292 -16.64 31.80 -8.16
C GLU A 292 -17.78 32.38 -7.33
N THR A 293 -18.79 31.59 -6.96
CA THR A 293 -19.86 32.05 -6.06
C THR A 293 -19.39 32.34 -4.64
N GLN A 294 -18.22 31.87 -4.23
CA GLN A 294 -17.61 32.24 -2.94
C GLN A 294 -16.77 33.52 -2.98
N GLY A 295 -16.51 34.10 -4.15
CA GLY A 295 -15.72 35.31 -4.35
C GLY A 295 -16.17 36.18 -5.54
N ARG A 296 -17.01 37.15 -5.30
CA ARG A 296 -17.30 38.37 -6.10
C ARG A 296 -17.57 38.31 -7.61
N LEU A 297 -17.52 37.16 -8.31
CA LEU A 297 -17.67 37.11 -9.79
C LEU A 297 -18.89 36.34 -10.31
N ALA A 298 -19.82 35.94 -9.45
CA ALA A 298 -20.98 35.09 -9.78
C ALA A 298 -22.05 35.72 -10.70
N LYS A 299 -21.84 36.92 -11.28
CA LYS A 299 -22.93 37.63 -11.97
C LYS A 299 -23.02 37.39 -13.48
N HIS A 300 -22.07 36.76 -14.15
CA HIS A 300 -22.06 36.70 -15.63
C HIS A 300 -21.53 35.41 -16.25
N TYR A 301 -21.63 34.24 -15.62
CA TYR A 301 -21.20 33.02 -16.30
C TYR A 301 -22.39 32.26 -16.87
N ASN A 302 -22.46 32.21 -18.20
CA ASN A 302 -23.38 31.35 -18.93
C ASN A 302 -22.56 30.13 -19.44
N PRO A 303 -22.82 28.90 -18.97
CA PRO A 303 -22.02 27.72 -19.35
C PRO A 303 -22.15 27.33 -20.84
N LEU A 304 -22.99 28.01 -21.60
CA LEU A 304 -23.24 27.71 -23.02
C LEU A 304 -22.38 28.52 -24.03
N HIS A 305 -21.40 29.28 -23.56
CA HIS A 305 -20.49 30.05 -24.43
C HIS A 305 -19.02 29.77 -24.05
N LEU A 306 -18.59 28.54 -24.19
CA LEU A 306 -17.18 28.17 -24.32
C LEU A 306 -16.99 27.72 -25.78
N ASP A 307 -16.83 28.65 -26.68
CA ASP A 307 -16.26 28.42 -28.02
C ASP A 307 -14.74 28.41 -27.96
#